data_e60109c4be837da7f4a56fd855fbc785
#
_entry.id   e60109c4be837da7f4a56fd855fbc785
#
_cell.length_a   1.000
_cell.length_b   1.000
_cell.length_c   1.000
_cell.angle_alpha   90.00
_cell.angle_beta   90.00
_cell.angle_gamma   90.00
#
_symmetry.space_group_name_H-M   'P 1'
#
loop_
_entity.id
_entity.type
_entity.pdbx_description
1 polymer ?
#
loop_
_entity_poly.entity_id
_entity_poly.type
_entity_poly.pdbx_seq_one_letter_code
_entity_poly.pdbx_strand_id
1 'polypeptide(L)'
;MIQGDAGWSLISGLTKEEAEKYLEARRRLGFNSIIVNLIEHKFRGPVNRYGEGPFTTPGDFSTPNEKYFEHADWVIRKAQEKGIQIFLAPIYLGYIRTDEGWIEELVANGPEKARNWGRYVGTRYRSFDNIVWIIGGDRNPDTAREDVDAVAQGIKETDDRHLVTAHCHPENSAIDQYRDEGWIDVNDTYTYNIVHEMLIRDYNRQPVLPYFLIESTYEGEHNASQVQVRRQAYWAMLSGATGQFMGNRPIWLFDPGWEAALDSIGSTDMERLGWLFHSRQWYDLVPDQRHEVVIDGLGEFRGLDYLTAARTSDGVTVIAYMPTARPMTVDMSKVSGKQAVAWWFDPRTAKATSIGKFPTSGKEEFRPPTEGDWVLIIDDVARNLPAPGTREKP
;
A
#
# COMPACT_ATOMS: atom_id res chain seq x y z
N MET A 1 -7.36 -5.24 -5.32
CA MET A 1 -6.42 -5.18 -4.17
C MET A 1 -5.20 -4.40 -4.59
N ILE A 2 -4.79 -3.41 -3.80
CA ILE A 2 -3.51 -2.74 -4.00
C ILE A 2 -2.41 -3.65 -3.46
N GLN A 3 -1.49 -4.05 -4.32
CA GLN A 3 -0.24 -4.72 -3.96
C GLN A 3 0.88 -3.84 -4.46
N GLY A 4 1.29 -2.92 -3.60
CA GLY A 4 2.12 -1.79 -3.95
C GLY A 4 3.57 -1.92 -3.51
N ASP A 5 4.47 -1.24 -4.24
CA ASP A 5 5.88 -1.06 -3.90
C ASP A 5 6.24 0.43 -3.82
N ALA A 6 7.14 0.78 -2.91
CA ALA A 6 7.69 2.11 -2.84
C ALA A 6 8.88 2.24 -3.81
N GLY A 7 8.65 2.91 -4.92
CA GLY A 7 9.67 3.23 -5.93
C GLY A 7 9.81 4.74 -6.10
N TRP A 8 9.95 5.46 -4.98
CA TRP A 8 9.90 6.92 -4.94
C TRP A 8 10.74 7.60 -6.00
N SER A 9 11.98 7.15 -6.21
CA SER A 9 12.92 7.74 -7.15
C SER A 9 12.89 7.13 -8.57
N LEU A 10 11.81 6.41 -8.95
CA LEU A 10 11.73 5.70 -10.22
C LEU A 10 12.00 6.60 -11.44
N ILE A 11 11.44 7.81 -11.46
CA ILE A 11 11.57 8.74 -12.59
C ILE A 11 12.96 9.36 -12.65
N SER A 12 13.50 9.81 -11.50
CA SER A 12 14.79 10.51 -11.50
C SER A 12 16.00 9.56 -11.34
N GLY A 13 15.81 8.47 -10.61
CA GLY A 13 16.89 7.55 -10.23
C GLY A 13 17.28 6.55 -11.29
N LEU A 14 16.45 6.27 -12.31
CA LEU A 14 16.65 5.21 -13.29
C LEU A 14 16.69 5.73 -14.73
N THR A 15 17.50 5.05 -15.57
CA THR A 15 17.39 5.14 -17.03
C THR A 15 16.13 4.39 -17.50
N LYS A 16 15.77 4.54 -18.79
CA LYS A 16 14.64 3.81 -19.37
C LYS A 16 14.81 2.30 -19.25
N GLU A 17 16.00 1.80 -19.52
CA GLU A 17 16.34 0.37 -19.44
C GLU A 17 16.24 -0.16 -18.01
N GLU A 18 16.76 0.59 -17.04
CA GLU A 18 16.71 0.24 -15.62
C GLU A 18 15.25 0.30 -15.12
N ALA A 19 14.48 1.31 -15.50
CA ALA A 19 13.07 1.44 -15.14
C ALA A 19 12.24 0.29 -15.72
N GLU A 20 12.47 -0.11 -16.97
CA GLU A 20 11.78 -1.25 -17.57
C GLU A 20 12.10 -2.57 -16.84
N LYS A 21 13.36 -2.77 -16.45
CA LYS A 21 13.81 -3.93 -15.65
C LYS A 21 13.09 -3.98 -14.29
N TYR A 22 13.03 -2.85 -13.60
CA TYR A 22 12.33 -2.73 -12.32
C TYR A 22 10.83 -3.03 -12.46
N LEU A 23 10.15 -2.37 -13.39
CA LEU A 23 8.73 -2.55 -13.64
C LEU A 23 8.39 -4.00 -14.00
N GLU A 24 9.23 -4.66 -14.82
CA GLU A 24 9.02 -6.06 -15.17
C GLU A 24 9.22 -7.01 -13.98
N ALA A 25 10.21 -6.76 -13.12
CA ALA A 25 10.40 -7.53 -11.90
C ALA A 25 9.19 -7.40 -10.96
N ARG A 26 8.65 -6.18 -10.79
CA ARG A 26 7.47 -5.94 -9.97
C ARG A 26 6.22 -6.62 -10.54
N ARG A 27 5.98 -6.48 -11.84
CA ARG A 27 4.87 -7.18 -12.53
C ARG A 27 4.95 -8.71 -12.32
N ARG A 28 6.15 -9.30 -12.46
CA ARG A 28 6.37 -10.75 -12.29
C ARG A 28 6.01 -11.23 -10.89
N LEU A 29 6.28 -10.42 -9.87
CA LEU A 29 5.96 -10.70 -8.47
C LEU A 29 4.52 -10.29 -8.09
N GLY A 30 3.70 -9.88 -9.06
CA GLY A 30 2.30 -9.55 -8.84
C GLY A 30 2.05 -8.17 -8.24
N PHE A 31 3.07 -7.31 -8.15
CA PHE A 31 2.86 -5.91 -7.80
C PHE A 31 2.09 -5.22 -8.92
N ASN A 32 1.07 -4.47 -8.55
CA ASN A 32 0.18 -3.76 -9.47
C ASN A 32 0.14 -2.25 -9.24
N SER A 33 0.89 -1.75 -8.28
CA SER A 33 0.92 -0.34 -7.91
C SER A 33 2.33 0.06 -7.46
N ILE A 34 2.77 1.29 -7.79
CA ILE A 34 4.05 1.83 -7.36
C ILE A 34 3.86 3.28 -6.94
N ILE A 35 4.39 3.66 -5.77
CA ILE A 35 4.48 5.07 -5.35
C ILE A 35 5.69 5.71 -6.00
N VAL A 36 5.52 6.88 -6.60
CA VAL A 36 6.56 7.56 -7.38
C VAL A 36 6.50 9.08 -7.16
N ASN A 37 7.65 9.70 -6.92
CA ASN A 37 7.77 11.15 -7.03
C ASN A 37 7.81 11.58 -8.49
N LEU A 38 6.93 12.49 -8.87
CA LEU A 38 7.00 13.13 -10.20
C LEU A 38 8.24 14.02 -10.28
N ILE A 39 8.51 14.80 -9.22
CA ILE A 39 9.73 15.56 -9.02
C ILE A 39 10.42 15.06 -7.74
N GLU A 40 11.72 14.77 -7.86
CA GLU A 40 12.48 14.03 -6.86
C GLU A 40 12.70 14.80 -5.55
N HIS A 41 13.01 14.08 -4.49
CA HIS A 41 13.52 14.62 -3.23
C HIS A 41 14.79 15.45 -3.43
N LYS A 42 14.89 16.60 -2.78
CA LYS A 42 16.08 17.46 -2.91
C LYS A 42 17.38 16.80 -2.42
N PHE A 43 17.32 15.96 -1.38
CA PHE A 43 18.52 15.29 -0.86
C PHE A 43 19.11 14.25 -1.82
N ARG A 44 18.34 13.74 -2.78
CA ARG A 44 18.85 12.91 -3.90
C ARG A 44 19.34 13.77 -5.06
N GLY A 45 18.91 15.00 -5.10
CA GLY A 45 19.08 15.92 -6.22
C GLY A 45 17.95 15.81 -7.23
N PRO A 46 17.43 16.96 -7.69
CA PRO A 46 16.24 16.98 -8.55
C PRO A 46 16.52 16.56 -9.99
N VAL A 47 17.78 16.31 -10.35
CA VAL A 47 18.20 16.00 -11.73
C VAL A 47 18.04 14.53 -12.02
N ASN A 48 17.40 14.18 -13.14
CA ASN A 48 17.26 12.80 -13.57
C ASN A 48 18.56 12.21 -14.16
N ARG A 49 18.55 10.93 -14.52
CA ARG A 49 19.71 10.21 -15.09
C ARG A 49 20.19 10.76 -16.44
N TYR A 50 19.44 11.66 -17.06
CA TYR A 50 19.79 12.31 -18.34
C TYR A 50 20.29 13.77 -18.14
N GLY A 51 20.47 14.19 -16.88
CA GLY A 51 20.97 15.53 -16.55
C GLY A 51 19.91 16.62 -16.58
N GLU A 52 18.65 16.27 -16.68
CA GLU A 52 17.55 17.22 -16.74
C GLU A 52 16.90 17.41 -15.36
N GLY A 53 16.74 18.67 -14.92
CA GLY A 53 15.96 19.03 -13.74
C GLY A 53 14.49 19.30 -14.10
N PRO A 54 13.55 19.27 -13.13
CA PRO A 54 12.12 19.46 -13.41
C PRO A 54 11.74 20.87 -13.86
N PHE A 55 12.56 21.88 -13.55
CA PHE A 55 12.32 23.28 -13.89
C PHE A 55 13.53 23.87 -14.62
N THR A 56 13.27 24.72 -15.63
CA THR A 56 14.34 25.44 -16.35
C THR A 56 14.95 26.53 -15.48
N THR A 57 14.16 27.13 -14.58
CA THR A 57 14.64 27.98 -13.49
C THR A 57 14.47 27.19 -12.19
N PRO A 58 15.57 26.78 -11.50
CA PRO A 58 15.48 25.95 -10.31
C PRO A 58 14.51 26.51 -9.26
N GLY A 59 13.56 25.69 -8.81
CA GLY A 59 12.57 26.04 -7.80
C GLY A 59 11.41 26.91 -8.27
N ASP A 60 11.37 27.37 -9.52
CA ASP A 60 10.24 28.14 -10.06
C ASP A 60 9.24 27.21 -10.77
N PHE A 61 8.10 26.97 -10.12
CA PHE A 61 7.04 26.07 -10.60
C PHE A 61 6.35 26.56 -11.89
N SER A 62 6.58 27.80 -12.28
CA SER A 62 6.08 28.34 -13.56
C SER A 62 6.96 27.99 -14.77
N THR A 63 8.09 27.30 -14.55
CA THR A 63 9.08 27.01 -15.61
C THR A 63 9.36 25.52 -15.80
N PRO A 64 8.34 24.65 -16.02
CA PRO A 64 8.56 23.22 -16.19
C PRO A 64 9.49 22.93 -17.38
N ASN A 65 10.39 21.95 -17.19
CA ASN A 65 11.35 21.51 -18.20
C ASN A 65 10.80 20.32 -18.98
N GLU A 66 10.36 20.53 -20.21
CA GLU A 66 9.76 19.50 -21.05
C GLU A 66 10.60 18.22 -21.19
N LYS A 67 11.93 18.34 -21.27
CA LYS A 67 12.82 17.17 -21.40
C LYS A 67 12.79 16.27 -20.16
N TYR A 68 12.63 16.86 -18.97
CA TYR A 68 12.44 16.08 -17.75
C TYR A 68 11.12 15.30 -17.81
N PHE A 69 10.03 15.98 -18.18
CA PHE A 69 8.69 15.37 -18.23
C PHE A 69 8.50 14.39 -19.38
N GLU A 70 9.22 14.54 -20.51
CA GLU A 70 9.24 13.49 -21.56
C GLU A 70 9.76 12.15 -21.02
N HIS A 71 10.74 12.16 -20.11
CA HIS A 71 11.20 10.94 -19.44
C HIS A 71 10.16 10.41 -18.46
N ALA A 72 9.55 11.27 -17.64
CA ALA A 72 8.47 10.90 -16.73
C ALA A 72 7.29 10.27 -17.48
N ASP A 73 6.86 10.88 -18.59
CA ASP A 73 5.80 10.34 -19.47
C ASP A 73 6.13 8.94 -19.95
N TRP A 74 7.39 8.72 -20.35
CA TRP A 74 7.83 7.41 -20.82
C TRP A 74 7.75 6.35 -19.72
N VAL A 75 8.20 6.68 -18.49
CA VAL A 75 8.15 5.77 -17.33
C VAL A 75 6.71 5.40 -16.99
N ILE A 76 5.82 6.40 -16.89
CA ILE A 76 4.40 6.19 -16.55
C ILE A 76 3.69 5.34 -17.63
N ARG A 77 3.96 5.63 -18.91
CA ARG A 77 3.42 4.84 -20.02
C ARG A 77 3.93 3.40 -19.99
N LYS A 78 5.20 3.19 -19.68
CA LYS A 78 5.77 1.85 -19.55
C LYS A 78 5.16 1.07 -18.38
N ALA A 79 4.83 1.73 -17.28
CA ALA A 79 4.08 1.13 -16.18
C ALA A 79 2.65 0.75 -16.64
N GLN A 80 1.97 1.62 -17.39
CA GLN A 80 0.64 1.34 -17.95
C GLN A 80 0.65 0.11 -18.87
N GLU A 81 1.64 0.00 -19.76
CA GLU A 81 1.82 -1.16 -20.65
C GLU A 81 1.97 -2.48 -19.86
N LYS A 82 2.49 -2.41 -18.64
CA LYS A 82 2.68 -3.56 -17.75
C LYS A 82 1.51 -3.78 -16.75
N GLY A 83 0.44 -2.99 -16.86
CA GLY A 83 -0.71 -3.07 -15.98
C GLY A 83 -0.43 -2.58 -14.54
N ILE A 84 0.55 -1.69 -14.37
CA ILE A 84 0.95 -1.13 -13.08
C ILE A 84 0.39 0.28 -12.94
N GLN A 85 -0.31 0.54 -11.84
CA GLN A 85 -0.77 1.86 -11.44
C GLN A 85 0.37 2.66 -10.80
N ILE A 86 0.45 3.93 -11.10
CA ILE A 86 1.39 4.86 -10.49
C ILE A 86 0.63 5.75 -9.50
N PHE A 87 0.98 5.63 -8.23
CA PHE A 87 0.60 6.55 -7.19
C PHE A 87 1.59 7.72 -7.24
N LEU A 88 1.20 8.77 -7.95
CA LEU A 88 2.10 9.83 -8.40
C LEU A 88 2.04 11.04 -7.45
N ALA A 89 3.16 11.33 -6.79
CA ALA A 89 3.31 12.51 -5.96
C ALA A 89 3.78 13.70 -6.84
N PRO A 90 2.93 14.71 -7.10
CA PRO A 90 3.29 15.86 -7.92
C PRO A 90 4.32 16.76 -7.24
N ILE A 91 4.39 16.67 -5.91
CA ILE A 91 5.35 17.37 -5.06
C ILE A 91 5.49 16.63 -3.74
N TYR A 92 6.72 16.36 -3.31
CA TYR A 92 7.04 15.76 -2.02
C TYR A 92 7.48 16.84 -1.04
N LEU A 93 6.83 16.96 0.12
CA LEU A 93 7.05 18.06 1.05
C LEU A 93 8.33 17.91 1.90
N GLY A 94 8.80 16.68 2.11
CA GLY A 94 9.94 16.35 2.98
C GLY A 94 9.50 15.76 4.32
N TYR A 95 10.34 14.91 4.93
CA TYR A 95 10.01 14.21 6.18
C TYR A 95 10.19 15.13 7.41
N ILE A 96 11.40 15.30 7.87
CA ILE A 96 11.70 16.08 9.08
C ILE A 96 12.28 17.45 8.72
N ARG A 97 13.12 17.49 7.69
CA ARG A 97 13.93 18.64 7.29
C ARG A 97 13.37 19.25 6.02
N THR A 98 13.42 20.56 5.94
CA THR A 98 12.93 21.31 4.78
C THR A 98 13.77 21.08 3.52
N ASP A 99 15.05 20.73 3.68
CA ASP A 99 15.96 20.42 2.58
C ASP A 99 15.78 19.00 1.97
N GLU A 100 14.87 18.20 2.52
CA GLU A 100 14.54 16.88 1.96
C GLU A 100 13.50 16.94 0.84
N GLY A 101 12.55 17.85 0.93
CA GLY A 101 11.44 18.02 0.00
C GLY A 101 11.33 19.44 -0.54
N TRP A 102 10.19 19.76 -1.11
CA TRP A 102 9.92 20.99 -1.83
C TRP A 102 9.11 22.02 -1.05
N ILE A 103 8.93 21.85 0.26
CA ILE A 103 8.05 22.74 1.04
C ILE A 103 8.50 24.20 1.01
N GLU A 104 9.80 24.47 1.04
CA GLU A 104 10.33 25.86 0.99
C GLU A 104 10.04 26.51 -0.36
N GLU A 105 10.30 25.80 -1.46
CA GLU A 105 9.99 26.30 -2.80
C GLU A 105 8.49 26.44 -3.02
N LEU A 106 7.68 25.49 -2.50
CA LEU A 106 6.22 25.57 -2.59
C LEU A 106 5.71 26.88 -1.97
N VAL A 107 6.11 27.16 -0.73
CA VAL A 107 5.74 28.40 -0.03
C VAL A 107 6.30 29.63 -0.72
N ALA A 108 7.53 29.58 -1.23
CA ALA A 108 8.14 30.71 -1.96
C ALA A 108 7.45 31.02 -3.30
N ASN A 109 6.87 30.00 -3.95
CA ASN A 109 6.06 30.17 -5.17
C ASN A 109 4.67 30.73 -4.87
N GLY A 110 4.11 30.42 -3.69
CA GLY A 110 2.80 30.84 -3.25
C GLY A 110 1.63 30.12 -3.95
N PRO A 111 0.40 30.30 -3.48
CA PRO A 111 -0.74 29.50 -3.88
C PRO A 111 -1.13 29.64 -5.36
N GLU A 112 -0.89 30.80 -5.98
CA GLU A 112 -1.21 30.98 -7.41
C GLU A 112 -0.31 30.10 -8.30
N LYS A 113 1.01 30.13 -8.09
CA LYS A 113 1.94 29.29 -8.86
C LYS A 113 1.76 27.81 -8.49
N ALA A 114 1.49 27.48 -7.23
CA ALA A 114 1.17 26.14 -6.78
C ALA A 114 -0.06 25.58 -7.52
N ARG A 115 -1.13 26.35 -7.66
CA ARG A 115 -2.33 25.98 -8.42
C ARG A 115 -2.04 25.81 -9.92
N ASN A 116 -1.24 26.69 -10.50
CA ASN A 116 -0.84 26.56 -11.90
C ASN A 116 0.05 25.34 -12.13
N TRP A 117 0.91 24.99 -11.17
CA TRP A 117 1.64 23.71 -11.18
C TRP A 117 0.69 22.52 -11.16
N GLY A 118 -0.31 22.51 -10.27
CA GLY A 118 -1.36 21.51 -10.25
C GLY A 118 -2.09 21.38 -11.58
N ARG A 119 -2.46 22.51 -12.21
CA ARG A 119 -3.08 22.53 -13.56
C ARG A 119 -2.17 21.96 -14.64
N TYR A 120 -0.88 22.26 -14.58
CA TYR A 120 0.10 21.76 -15.53
C TYR A 120 0.19 20.24 -15.47
N VAL A 121 0.40 19.66 -14.28
CA VAL A 121 0.52 18.22 -14.13
C VAL A 121 -0.81 17.50 -14.39
N GLY A 122 -1.93 18.03 -13.91
CA GLY A 122 -3.25 17.49 -14.18
C GLY A 122 -3.56 17.43 -15.68
N THR A 123 -3.31 18.54 -16.41
CA THR A 123 -3.49 18.58 -17.87
C THR A 123 -2.60 17.56 -18.59
N ARG A 124 -1.32 17.45 -18.19
CA ARG A 124 -0.35 16.57 -18.83
C ARG A 124 -0.73 15.11 -18.68
N TYR A 125 -1.16 14.71 -17.50
CA TYR A 125 -1.35 13.29 -17.16
C TYR A 125 -2.81 12.81 -17.23
N ARG A 126 -3.79 13.66 -17.46
CA ARG A 126 -5.22 13.29 -17.51
C ARG A 126 -5.56 12.19 -18.52
N SER A 127 -4.73 12.00 -19.56
CA SER A 127 -4.97 11.00 -20.60
C SER A 127 -4.36 9.63 -20.29
N PHE A 128 -3.58 9.49 -19.24
CA PHE A 128 -3.08 8.21 -18.77
C PHE A 128 -4.19 7.50 -17.97
N ASP A 129 -4.25 6.18 -18.02
CA ASP A 129 -5.30 5.42 -17.32
C ASP A 129 -4.81 4.76 -16.01
N ASN A 130 -3.56 5.02 -15.61
CA ASN A 130 -2.87 4.33 -14.53
C ASN A 130 -2.32 5.27 -13.46
N ILE A 131 -3.00 6.37 -13.16
CA ILE A 131 -2.55 7.35 -12.15
C ILE A 131 -3.53 7.40 -10.97
N VAL A 132 -2.99 7.50 -9.76
CA VAL A 132 -3.64 7.99 -8.56
C VAL A 132 -2.75 9.10 -8.01
N TRP A 133 -3.29 10.28 -7.74
CA TRP A 133 -2.53 11.39 -7.21
C TRP A 133 -2.31 11.26 -5.70
N ILE A 134 -1.06 11.52 -5.25
CA ILE A 134 -0.72 11.59 -3.82
C ILE A 134 -0.26 13.02 -3.52
N ILE A 135 -1.03 13.75 -2.74
CA ILE A 135 -0.70 15.12 -2.34
C ILE A 135 0.11 15.09 -1.04
N GLY A 136 1.15 15.92 -0.96
CA GLY A 136 2.00 15.99 0.23
C GLY A 136 3.21 15.07 0.15
N GLY A 137 3.54 14.40 1.25
CA GLY A 137 4.67 13.46 1.39
C GLY A 137 5.36 13.63 2.74
N ASP A 138 5.32 12.59 3.56
CA ASP A 138 5.98 12.40 4.88
C ASP A 138 5.79 13.53 5.90
N ARG A 139 4.91 14.47 5.63
CA ARG A 139 4.74 15.68 6.42
C ARG A 139 3.30 16.19 6.39
N ASN A 140 2.84 16.70 7.51
CA ASN A 140 1.61 17.48 7.55
C ASN A 140 1.84 18.83 6.86
N PRO A 141 0.82 19.42 6.23
CA PRO A 141 0.98 20.66 5.46
C PRO A 141 1.34 21.88 6.33
N ASP A 142 0.97 21.90 7.62
CA ASP A 142 1.25 22.95 8.59
C ASP A 142 1.01 24.37 8.00
N THR A 143 2.08 25.19 7.95
CA THR A 143 2.04 26.56 7.39
C THR A 143 1.93 26.61 5.87
N ALA A 144 2.18 25.50 5.16
CA ALA A 144 2.05 25.40 3.70
C ALA A 144 0.66 24.88 3.25
N ARG A 145 -0.33 24.85 4.14
CA ARG A 145 -1.68 24.30 3.86
C ARG A 145 -2.27 24.90 2.60
N GLU A 146 -2.32 26.22 2.50
CA GLU A 146 -2.91 26.94 1.37
C GLU A 146 -2.23 26.57 0.03
N ASP A 147 -0.90 26.44 0.05
CA ASP A 147 -0.12 26.09 -1.13
C ASP A 147 -0.35 24.63 -1.55
N VAL A 148 -0.41 23.71 -0.58
CA VAL A 148 -0.68 22.29 -0.81
C VAL A 148 -2.09 22.08 -1.38
N ASP A 149 -3.09 22.76 -0.80
CA ASP A 149 -4.48 22.72 -1.28
C ASP A 149 -4.59 23.31 -2.68
N ALA A 150 -3.81 24.35 -2.98
CA ALA A 150 -3.77 24.96 -4.31
C ALA A 150 -3.26 23.97 -5.37
N VAL A 151 -2.23 23.16 -5.07
CA VAL A 151 -1.77 22.08 -5.98
C VAL A 151 -2.90 21.09 -6.25
N ALA A 152 -3.54 20.57 -5.19
CA ALA A 152 -4.62 19.59 -5.33
C ALA A 152 -5.82 20.14 -6.12
N GLN A 153 -6.23 21.38 -5.83
CA GLN A 153 -7.30 22.07 -6.56
C GLN A 153 -6.94 22.29 -8.03
N GLY A 154 -5.69 22.67 -8.33
CA GLY A 154 -5.21 22.82 -9.70
C GLY A 154 -5.27 21.52 -10.50
N ILE A 155 -4.95 20.38 -9.86
CA ILE A 155 -5.12 19.04 -10.44
C ILE A 155 -6.61 18.80 -10.73
N LYS A 156 -7.48 18.92 -9.73
CA LYS A 156 -8.93 18.65 -9.90
C LYS A 156 -9.61 19.51 -10.96
N GLU A 157 -9.11 20.72 -11.22
CA GLU A 157 -9.63 21.59 -12.28
C GLU A 157 -9.37 21.07 -13.69
N THR A 158 -8.34 20.27 -13.87
CA THR A 158 -7.89 19.80 -15.19
C THR A 158 -7.93 18.31 -15.35
N ASP A 159 -8.01 17.58 -14.24
CA ASP A 159 -8.07 16.12 -14.16
C ASP A 159 -9.14 15.70 -13.15
N ASP A 160 -10.34 15.45 -13.63
CA ASP A 160 -11.50 14.97 -12.88
C ASP A 160 -11.65 13.43 -12.89
N ARG A 161 -10.73 12.72 -13.56
CA ARG A 161 -10.78 11.27 -13.77
C ARG A 161 -10.04 10.49 -12.69
N HIS A 162 -8.90 11.00 -12.25
CA HIS A 162 -8.03 10.28 -11.35
C HIS A 162 -8.38 10.55 -9.90
N LEU A 163 -8.26 9.48 -9.10
CA LEU A 163 -8.45 9.57 -7.65
C LEU A 163 -7.29 10.33 -7.00
N VAL A 164 -7.60 11.00 -5.90
CA VAL A 164 -6.63 11.76 -5.10
C VAL A 164 -6.64 11.26 -3.67
N THR A 165 -5.45 11.05 -3.12
CA THR A 165 -5.17 10.84 -1.71
C THR A 165 -4.09 11.81 -1.24
N ALA A 166 -3.70 11.76 0.04
CA ALA A 166 -2.62 12.57 0.57
C ALA A 166 -1.70 11.76 1.47
N HIS A 167 -0.40 11.99 1.36
CA HIS A 167 0.60 11.40 2.23
C HIS A 167 1.04 12.41 3.31
N CYS A 168 0.75 12.09 4.56
CA CYS A 168 0.97 12.95 5.72
C CYS A 168 2.19 12.50 6.55
N HIS A 169 2.40 13.12 7.70
CA HIS A 169 3.39 12.68 8.68
C HIS A 169 3.02 11.28 9.23
N PRO A 170 3.98 10.43 9.62
CA PRO A 170 3.69 9.17 10.29
C PRO A 170 2.68 9.31 11.43
N GLU A 171 1.94 8.24 11.69
CA GLU A 171 0.84 8.16 12.66
C GLU A 171 -0.38 9.01 12.28
N ASN A 172 -0.51 9.34 10.99
CA ASN A 172 -1.67 10.03 10.43
C ASN A 172 -2.30 9.24 9.29
N SER A 173 -3.53 9.58 9.01
CA SER A 173 -4.22 9.23 7.77
C SER A 173 -4.48 10.52 6.98
N ALA A 174 -4.67 10.42 5.67
CA ALA A 174 -4.97 11.59 4.83
C ALA A 174 -6.11 12.44 5.40
N ILE A 175 -7.19 11.80 5.85
CA ILE A 175 -8.35 12.49 6.43
C ILE A 175 -8.12 13.07 7.83
N ASP A 176 -7.01 12.80 8.51
CA ASP A 176 -6.65 13.52 9.73
C ASP A 176 -6.31 14.98 9.42
N GLN A 177 -5.76 15.22 8.24
CA GLN A 177 -5.34 16.53 7.78
C GLN A 177 -6.33 17.17 6.81
N TYR A 178 -6.97 16.40 5.93
CA TYR A 178 -7.68 16.91 4.75
C TYR A 178 -9.15 16.50 4.68
N ARG A 179 -9.78 16.13 5.82
CA ARG A 179 -11.18 15.66 5.88
C ARG A 179 -12.17 16.58 5.18
N ASP A 180 -12.00 17.88 5.36
CA ASP A 180 -12.95 18.89 4.90
C ASP A 180 -12.61 19.40 3.48
N GLU A 181 -11.56 18.86 2.90
CA GLU A 181 -11.13 19.20 1.54
C GLU A 181 -11.88 18.37 0.51
N GLY A 182 -12.57 19.04 -0.39
CA GLY A 182 -13.40 18.40 -1.42
C GLY A 182 -12.63 17.63 -2.49
N TRP A 183 -11.30 17.58 -2.41
CA TRP A 183 -10.47 16.89 -3.39
C TRP A 183 -10.02 15.48 -2.97
N ILE A 184 -10.20 15.06 -1.70
CA ILE A 184 -9.87 13.71 -1.23
C ILE A 184 -10.92 12.70 -1.71
N ASP A 185 -10.48 11.67 -2.44
CA ASP A 185 -11.32 10.56 -2.91
C ASP A 185 -11.05 9.26 -2.13
N VAL A 186 -9.81 9.04 -1.69
CA VAL A 186 -9.34 7.82 -1.01
C VAL A 186 -8.52 8.22 0.21
N ASN A 187 -8.76 7.55 1.34
CA ASN A 187 -7.94 7.73 2.52
C ASN A 187 -6.70 6.82 2.45
N ASP A 188 -5.63 7.21 3.10
CA ASP A 188 -4.49 6.34 3.37
C ASP A 188 -4.14 6.34 4.85
N THR A 189 -3.37 5.36 5.27
CA THR A 189 -2.86 5.22 6.63
C THR A 189 -1.34 5.10 6.58
N TYR A 190 -0.64 5.94 7.32
CA TYR A 190 0.80 5.88 7.50
C TYR A 190 1.16 5.67 8.96
N THR A 191 1.86 4.58 9.28
CA THR A 191 2.24 4.28 10.66
C THR A 191 3.46 3.38 10.77
N TYR A 192 4.38 3.71 11.66
CA TYR A 192 5.46 2.85 12.14
C TYR A 192 5.10 2.10 13.43
N ASN A 193 3.96 2.42 14.03
CA ASN A 193 3.45 1.80 15.26
C ASN A 193 2.63 0.54 14.98
N ILE A 194 1.51 0.37 15.66
CA ILE A 194 0.65 -0.82 15.56
C ILE A 194 -0.31 -0.65 14.37
N VAL A 195 0.04 -1.27 13.24
CA VAL A 195 -0.65 -1.11 11.95
C VAL A 195 -2.15 -1.44 12.05
N HIS A 196 -2.53 -2.56 12.66
CA HIS A 196 -3.94 -2.94 12.74
C HIS A 196 -4.78 -1.97 13.59
N GLU A 197 -4.22 -1.35 14.63
CA GLU A 197 -4.93 -0.36 15.45
C GLU A 197 -5.29 0.87 14.60
N MET A 198 -4.34 1.39 13.83
CA MET A 198 -4.56 2.55 12.97
C MET A 198 -5.57 2.25 11.85
N LEU A 199 -5.46 1.09 11.23
CA LEU A 199 -6.36 0.70 10.14
C LEU A 199 -7.78 0.43 10.62
N ILE A 200 -7.97 -0.18 11.80
CA ILE A 200 -9.30 -0.34 12.41
C ILE A 200 -9.90 1.01 12.79
N ARG A 201 -9.10 1.97 13.24
CA ARG A 201 -9.55 3.36 13.42
C ARG A 201 -10.10 3.93 12.10
N ASP A 202 -9.39 3.74 11.00
CA ASP A 202 -9.79 4.24 9.69
C ASP A 202 -11.00 3.48 9.12
N TYR A 203 -11.10 2.17 9.35
CA TYR A 203 -12.28 1.37 9.01
C TYR A 203 -13.58 1.92 9.65
N ASN A 204 -13.50 2.42 10.87
CA ASN A 204 -14.65 2.91 11.64
C ASN A 204 -14.97 4.41 11.44
N ARG A 205 -14.19 5.11 10.61
CA ARG A 205 -14.39 6.55 10.38
C ARG A 205 -15.66 6.86 9.59
N GLN A 206 -16.14 8.09 9.79
CA GLN A 206 -17.25 8.66 9.01
C GLN A 206 -16.80 10.00 8.42
N PRO A 207 -17.09 10.27 7.15
CA PRO A 207 -17.71 9.37 6.16
C PRO A 207 -16.81 8.17 5.84
N VAL A 208 -17.42 7.07 5.39
CA VAL A 208 -16.67 5.89 4.95
C VAL A 208 -15.98 6.21 3.62
N LEU A 209 -14.66 6.06 3.61
CA LEU A 209 -13.85 6.13 2.39
C LEU A 209 -13.09 4.82 2.22
N PRO A 210 -12.83 4.38 0.98
CA PRO A 210 -11.82 3.35 0.74
C PRO A 210 -10.48 3.81 1.32
N TYR A 211 -9.70 2.87 1.88
CA TYR A 211 -8.39 3.21 2.46
C TYR A 211 -7.39 2.08 2.27
N PHE A 212 -6.12 2.41 2.37
CA PHE A 212 -5.01 1.47 2.24
C PHE A 212 -3.84 1.88 3.16
N LEU A 213 -2.95 0.93 3.44
CA LEU A 213 -1.69 1.24 4.14
C LEU A 213 -0.69 1.78 3.12
N ILE A 214 -0.42 3.09 3.17
CA ILE A 214 0.50 3.73 2.23
C ILE A 214 1.95 3.47 2.61
N GLU A 215 2.25 3.47 3.91
CA GLU A 215 3.60 3.26 4.39
C GLU A 215 3.65 2.70 5.82
N SER A 216 4.63 1.84 6.06
CA SER A 216 5.05 1.35 7.36
C SER A 216 6.54 0.99 7.29
N THR A 217 7.08 0.23 8.24
CA THR A 217 8.50 -0.09 8.27
C THR A 217 8.95 -0.84 7.02
N TYR A 218 9.98 -0.31 6.36
CA TYR A 218 10.55 -0.88 5.13
C TYR A 218 11.49 -2.04 5.42
N GLU A 219 11.51 -3.03 4.51
CA GLU A 219 12.52 -4.09 4.53
C GLU A 219 13.93 -3.48 4.36
N GLY A 220 14.87 -3.90 5.21
CA GLY A 220 16.23 -3.37 5.23
C GLY A 220 16.41 -2.06 6.00
N GLU A 221 15.35 -1.50 6.58
CA GLU A 221 15.41 -0.32 7.44
C GLU A 221 14.97 -0.65 8.87
N HIS A 222 15.41 0.16 9.85
CA HIS A 222 15.04 0.06 11.27
C HIS A 222 15.15 -1.36 11.86
N ASN A 223 16.05 -2.19 11.35
CA ASN A 223 16.20 -3.60 11.71
C ASN A 223 14.90 -4.42 11.53
N ALA A 224 14.08 -4.07 10.55
CA ALA A 224 12.83 -4.78 10.28
C ALA A 224 13.07 -6.27 10.05
N SER A 225 12.40 -7.10 10.84
CA SER A 225 12.41 -8.55 10.62
C SER A 225 11.47 -8.93 9.47
N GLN A 226 11.71 -10.08 8.85
CA GLN A 226 10.84 -10.62 7.81
C GLN A 226 9.39 -10.79 8.31
N VAL A 227 9.22 -11.24 9.56
CA VAL A 227 7.89 -11.35 10.18
C VAL A 227 7.22 -9.98 10.30
N GLN A 228 7.98 -8.92 10.59
CA GLN A 228 7.43 -7.57 10.67
C GLN A 228 6.88 -7.11 9.32
N VAL A 229 7.62 -7.30 8.24
CA VAL A 229 7.18 -6.92 6.88
C VAL A 229 5.91 -7.69 6.49
N ARG A 230 5.88 -9.02 6.72
CA ARG A 230 4.67 -9.82 6.46
C ARG A 230 3.50 -9.40 7.33
N ARG A 231 3.73 -9.25 8.64
CA ARG A 231 2.71 -8.86 9.62
C ARG A 231 2.00 -7.58 9.25
N GLN A 232 2.73 -6.55 8.85
CA GLN A 232 2.16 -5.26 8.41
C GLN A 232 1.16 -5.47 7.26
N ALA A 233 1.52 -6.27 6.28
CA ALA A 233 0.69 -6.53 5.11
C ALA A 233 -0.56 -7.36 5.45
N TYR A 234 -0.42 -8.42 6.25
CA TYR A 234 -1.58 -9.20 6.70
C TYR A 234 -2.50 -8.40 7.62
N TRP A 235 -1.94 -7.62 8.52
CA TRP A 235 -2.74 -6.72 9.36
C TRP A 235 -3.51 -5.70 8.53
N ALA A 236 -2.91 -5.17 7.46
CA ALA A 236 -3.60 -4.25 6.57
C ALA A 236 -4.83 -4.91 5.94
N MET A 237 -4.65 -6.06 5.30
CA MET A 237 -5.73 -6.76 4.63
C MET A 237 -6.85 -7.21 5.57
N LEU A 238 -6.49 -7.74 6.74
CA LEU A 238 -7.47 -8.28 7.70
C LEU A 238 -8.09 -7.20 8.61
N SER A 239 -7.60 -5.97 8.54
CA SER A 239 -8.23 -4.79 9.16
C SER A 239 -9.13 -4.02 8.20
N GLY A 240 -9.37 -4.52 6.97
CA GLY A 240 -10.32 -3.96 6.01
C GLY A 240 -9.74 -3.00 4.99
N ALA A 241 -8.41 -2.84 4.93
CA ALA A 241 -7.75 -2.03 3.92
C ALA A 241 -7.92 -2.63 2.51
N THR A 242 -7.99 -1.79 1.48
CA THR A 242 -8.04 -2.21 0.08
C THR A 242 -6.70 -2.73 -0.45
N GLY A 243 -5.67 -2.68 0.38
CA GLY A 243 -4.31 -3.14 0.10
C GLY A 243 -3.25 -2.41 0.89
N GLN A 244 -2.01 -2.55 0.45
CA GLN A 244 -0.86 -1.95 1.11
C GLN A 244 0.30 -1.71 0.14
N PHE A 245 1.21 -0.83 0.54
CA PHE A 245 2.51 -0.65 -0.09
C PHE A 245 3.61 -1.23 0.81
N MET A 246 4.52 -1.94 0.18
CA MET A 246 5.76 -2.39 0.78
C MET A 246 6.87 -1.41 0.40
N GLY A 247 7.82 -1.16 1.29
CA GLY A 247 9.08 -0.50 0.95
C GLY A 247 10.26 -1.43 1.18
N ASN A 248 11.33 -1.20 0.43
CA ASN A 248 12.58 -1.92 0.53
C ASN A 248 13.76 -0.98 0.33
N ARG A 249 14.74 -1.01 1.25
CA ARG A 249 16.06 -0.42 1.02
C ARG A 249 16.95 -1.51 0.42
N PRO A 250 17.56 -1.31 -0.78
CA PRO A 250 17.86 -0.03 -1.44
C PRO A 250 16.88 0.39 -2.56
N ILE A 251 15.73 -0.25 -2.74
CA ILE A 251 14.87 -0.07 -3.91
C ILE A 251 14.20 1.31 -3.93
N TRP A 252 13.65 1.79 -2.83
CA TRP A 252 12.85 3.01 -2.87
C TRP A 252 13.61 4.25 -3.40
N LEU A 253 14.94 4.30 -3.21
CA LEU A 253 15.84 5.32 -3.77
C LEU A 253 16.65 4.84 -4.97
N PHE A 254 16.59 3.55 -5.31
CA PHE A 254 17.47 2.90 -6.29
C PHE A 254 18.95 3.12 -6.00
N ASP A 255 19.33 2.94 -4.72
CA ASP A 255 20.72 2.95 -4.28
C ASP A 255 21.50 1.77 -4.89
N PRO A 256 22.86 1.83 -4.95
CA PRO A 256 23.66 0.73 -5.46
C PRO A 256 23.28 -0.62 -4.83
N GLY A 257 23.05 -1.62 -5.66
CA GLY A 257 22.58 -2.95 -5.24
C GLY A 257 21.07 -3.18 -5.32
N TRP A 258 20.28 -2.18 -5.72
CA TRP A 258 18.81 -2.31 -5.85
C TRP A 258 18.37 -3.47 -6.74
N GLU A 259 19.14 -3.78 -7.80
CA GLU A 259 18.81 -4.87 -8.71
C GLU A 259 18.86 -6.25 -8.03
N ALA A 260 19.81 -6.44 -7.11
CA ALA A 260 19.92 -7.67 -6.33
C ALA A 260 18.80 -7.82 -5.29
N ALA A 261 18.18 -6.70 -4.89
CA ALA A 261 17.08 -6.68 -3.95
C ALA A 261 15.69 -6.88 -4.59
N LEU A 262 15.58 -6.97 -5.93
CA LEU A 262 14.31 -7.14 -6.63
C LEU A 262 13.54 -8.38 -6.18
N ASP A 263 14.24 -9.47 -5.91
CA ASP A 263 13.69 -10.75 -5.43
C ASP A 263 13.93 -10.94 -3.92
N SER A 264 13.92 -9.86 -3.13
CA SER A 264 14.06 -9.91 -1.68
C SER A 264 12.99 -10.80 -1.04
N ILE A 265 13.22 -11.20 0.20
CA ILE A 265 12.25 -12.03 0.94
C ILE A 265 10.93 -11.29 1.09
N GLY A 266 10.96 -9.99 1.44
CA GLY A 266 9.75 -9.16 1.53
C GLY A 266 9.00 -9.11 0.20
N SER A 267 9.70 -8.89 -0.93
CA SER A 267 9.08 -8.89 -2.26
C SER A 267 8.39 -10.21 -2.61
N THR A 268 9.02 -11.35 -2.29
CA THR A 268 8.44 -12.68 -2.53
C THR A 268 7.32 -13.03 -1.53
N ASP A 269 7.37 -12.49 -0.32
CA ASP A 269 6.27 -12.63 0.66
C ASP A 269 5.03 -11.87 0.22
N MET A 270 5.18 -10.69 -0.42
CA MET A 270 4.05 -9.96 -1.01
C MET A 270 3.43 -10.73 -2.19
N GLU A 271 4.24 -11.38 -3.02
CA GLU A 271 3.73 -12.27 -4.07
C GLU A 271 2.83 -13.37 -3.48
N ARG A 272 3.27 -14.02 -2.40
CA ARG A 272 2.53 -15.09 -1.70
C ARG A 272 1.26 -14.57 -1.03
N LEU A 273 1.32 -13.39 -0.43
CA LEU A 273 0.14 -12.69 0.10
C LEU A 273 -0.88 -12.46 -1.01
N GLY A 274 -0.45 -11.98 -2.17
CA GLY A 274 -1.29 -11.79 -3.33
C GLY A 274 -1.99 -13.09 -3.76
N TRP A 275 -1.26 -14.21 -3.81
CA TRP A 275 -1.88 -15.51 -4.17
C TRP A 275 -2.97 -15.93 -3.18
N LEU A 276 -2.75 -15.73 -1.88
CA LEU A 276 -3.76 -16.06 -0.88
C LEU A 276 -5.02 -15.22 -1.08
N PHE A 277 -4.89 -13.90 -1.05
CA PHE A 277 -6.05 -13.02 -1.06
C PHE A 277 -6.81 -13.08 -2.40
N HIS A 278 -6.13 -13.19 -3.56
CA HIS A 278 -6.79 -13.37 -4.85
C HIS A 278 -7.48 -14.73 -5.00
N SER A 279 -7.12 -15.73 -4.21
CA SER A 279 -7.83 -17.02 -4.20
C SER A 279 -9.13 -16.98 -3.40
N ARG A 280 -9.48 -15.86 -2.78
CA ARG A 280 -10.69 -15.63 -1.97
C ARG A 280 -11.33 -14.29 -2.32
N GLN A 281 -12.56 -14.07 -1.87
CA GLN A 281 -13.28 -12.79 -2.04
C GLN A 281 -12.77 -11.74 -1.02
N TRP A 282 -11.50 -11.32 -1.17
CA TRP A 282 -10.83 -10.39 -0.28
C TRP A 282 -11.58 -9.07 -0.10
N TYR A 283 -12.29 -8.61 -1.15
CA TYR A 283 -13.04 -7.35 -1.17
C TYR A 283 -14.34 -7.40 -0.35
N ASP A 284 -14.74 -8.58 0.11
CA ASP A 284 -15.91 -8.80 0.98
C ASP A 284 -15.53 -9.12 2.44
N LEU A 285 -14.24 -9.03 2.78
CA LEU A 285 -13.75 -9.31 4.12
C LEU A 285 -14.16 -8.19 5.09
N VAL A 286 -14.78 -8.59 6.19
CA VAL A 286 -15.17 -7.74 7.33
C VAL A 286 -14.28 -8.10 8.52
N PRO A 287 -13.53 -7.14 9.08
CA PRO A 287 -12.66 -7.36 10.24
C PRO A 287 -13.42 -7.88 11.47
N ASP A 288 -12.88 -8.87 12.16
CA ASP A 288 -13.44 -9.44 13.39
C ASP A 288 -13.12 -8.58 14.63
N GLN A 289 -13.58 -7.33 14.63
CA GLN A 289 -13.27 -6.37 15.70
C GLN A 289 -13.85 -6.72 17.07
N ARG A 290 -14.91 -7.56 17.10
CA ARG A 290 -15.60 -7.95 18.33
C ARG A 290 -15.20 -9.33 18.84
N HIS A 291 -14.23 -9.95 18.16
CA HIS A 291 -13.80 -11.32 18.47
C HIS A 291 -14.95 -12.33 18.50
N GLU A 292 -15.86 -12.18 17.55
CA GLU A 292 -17.00 -13.08 17.38
C GLU A 292 -16.64 -14.31 16.57
N VAL A 293 -15.58 -14.24 15.77
CA VAL A 293 -15.08 -15.35 14.94
C VAL A 293 -13.94 -16.06 15.65
N VAL A 294 -12.84 -15.35 15.92
CA VAL A 294 -11.74 -15.87 16.75
C VAL A 294 -11.93 -15.39 18.17
N ILE A 295 -12.29 -16.34 19.06
CA ILE A 295 -12.75 -16.03 20.42
C ILE A 295 -11.70 -16.25 21.50
N ASP A 296 -10.56 -16.88 21.16
CA ASP A 296 -9.42 -17.10 22.07
C ASP A 296 -8.12 -17.21 21.26
N GLY A 297 -6.98 -16.98 21.92
CA GLY A 297 -5.65 -17.02 21.30
C GLY A 297 -5.27 -15.73 20.57
N LEU A 298 -5.94 -14.62 20.84
CA LEU A 298 -5.77 -13.36 20.11
C LEU A 298 -4.43 -12.66 20.37
N GLY A 299 -3.87 -12.84 21.57
CA GLY A 299 -2.74 -12.02 22.02
C GLY A 299 -3.18 -10.65 22.53
N GLU A 300 -2.21 -9.78 22.80
CA GLU A 300 -2.46 -8.41 23.27
C GLU A 300 -2.77 -7.49 22.07
N PHE A 301 -3.87 -6.73 22.14
CA PHE A 301 -4.33 -5.87 21.03
C PHE A 301 -3.25 -4.89 20.53
N ARG A 302 -2.46 -4.33 21.42
CA ARG A 302 -1.32 -3.46 21.08
C ARG A 302 0.02 -4.19 21.03
N GLY A 303 -0.01 -5.51 21.10
CA GLY A 303 1.18 -6.36 21.02
C GLY A 303 1.60 -6.66 19.59
N LEU A 304 2.89 -6.97 19.43
CA LEU A 304 3.45 -7.34 18.12
C LEU A 304 3.05 -8.75 17.67
N ASP A 305 2.40 -9.51 18.53
CA ASP A 305 1.92 -10.87 18.30
C ASP A 305 0.40 -10.96 18.10
N TYR A 306 -0.30 -9.81 18.06
CA TYR A 306 -1.75 -9.79 17.94
C TYR A 306 -2.24 -10.48 16.67
N LEU A 307 -3.18 -11.41 16.85
CA LEU A 307 -3.87 -12.11 15.77
C LEU A 307 -4.95 -11.21 15.19
N THR A 308 -4.92 -11.02 13.87
CA THR A 308 -6.01 -10.37 13.14
C THR A 308 -6.84 -11.40 12.39
N ALA A 309 -8.15 -11.23 12.39
CA ALA A 309 -9.07 -12.07 11.64
C ALA A 309 -10.10 -11.25 10.89
N ALA A 310 -10.56 -11.78 9.76
CA ALA A 310 -11.65 -11.23 9.00
C ALA A 310 -12.49 -12.36 8.40
N ARG A 311 -13.74 -12.07 8.09
CA ARG A 311 -14.68 -12.99 7.52
C ARG A 311 -15.42 -12.34 6.36
N THR A 312 -15.70 -13.07 5.27
CA THR A 312 -16.62 -12.56 4.25
C THR A 312 -17.99 -12.26 4.85
N SER A 313 -18.70 -11.27 4.34
CA SER A 313 -20.00 -10.82 4.89
C SER A 313 -21.03 -11.94 4.92
N ASP A 314 -20.98 -12.86 3.96
CA ASP A 314 -21.82 -14.05 3.85
C ASP A 314 -21.32 -15.26 4.70
N GLY A 315 -20.17 -15.15 5.35
CA GLY A 315 -19.57 -16.18 6.17
C GLY A 315 -18.92 -17.34 5.41
N VAL A 316 -18.75 -17.24 4.10
CA VAL A 316 -18.17 -18.31 3.26
C VAL A 316 -16.71 -18.58 3.60
N THR A 317 -15.94 -17.53 3.88
CA THR A 317 -14.51 -17.63 4.18
C THR A 317 -14.17 -16.86 5.47
N VAL A 318 -13.37 -17.50 6.33
CA VAL A 318 -12.66 -16.86 7.45
C VAL A 318 -11.17 -16.91 7.15
N ILE A 319 -10.47 -15.81 7.37
CA ILE A 319 -8.99 -15.73 7.32
C ILE A 319 -8.50 -15.13 8.63
N ALA A 320 -7.56 -15.82 9.30
CA ALA A 320 -6.94 -15.34 10.53
C ALA A 320 -5.41 -15.47 10.41
N TYR A 321 -4.71 -14.36 10.57
CA TYR A 321 -3.25 -14.31 10.58
C TYR A 321 -2.71 -14.17 12.00
N MET A 322 -1.78 -15.03 12.33
CA MET A 322 -1.14 -15.11 13.64
C MET A 322 0.37 -14.91 13.48
N PRO A 323 0.94 -13.81 14.02
CA PRO A 323 2.37 -13.54 13.92
C PRO A 323 3.26 -14.51 14.69
N THR A 324 2.73 -15.11 15.76
CA THR A 324 3.44 -16.05 16.63
C THR A 324 2.59 -17.26 16.90
N ALA A 325 3.10 -18.45 16.58
CA ALA A 325 2.36 -19.72 16.69
C ALA A 325 1.85 -19.96 18.12
N ARG A 326 0.54 -20.16 18.26
CA ARG A 326 -0.15 -20.57 19.49
C ARG A 326 -1.52 -21.17 19.15
N PRO A 327 -2.18 -21.88 20.08
CA PRO A 327 -3.56 -22.29 19.88
C PRO A 327 -4.47 -21.08 19.69
N MET A 328 -5.47 -21.21 18.81
CA MET A 328 -6.59 -20.27 18.69
C MET A 328 -7.90 -21.03 18.69
N THR A 329 -8.95 -20.42 19.21
CA THR A 329 -10.31 -20.99 19.20
C THR A 329 -11.22 -20.17 18.28
N VAL A 330 -11.90 -20.86 17.37
CA VAL A 330 -12.85 -20.26 16.43
C VAL A 330 -14.27 -20.68 16.78
N ASP A 331 -15.20 -19.73 16.78
CA ASP A 331 -16.64 -20.03 16.79
C ASP A 331 -17.09 -20.44 15.37
N MET A 332 -17.20 -21.73 15.17
CA MET A 332 -17.54 -22.30 13.86
C MET A 332 -18.96 -21.94 13.39
N SER A 333 -19.84 -21.47 14.28
CA SER A 333 -21.19 -21.00 13.91
C SER A 333 -21.16 -19.72 13.06
N LYS A 334 -20.02 -19.06 12.97
CA LYS A 334 -19.79 -17.86 12.13
C LYS A 334 -19.43 -18.22 10.68
N VAL A 335 -19.17 -19.48 10.38
CA VAL A 335 -18.94 -19.99 9.01
C VAL A 335 -20.26 -20.48 8.42
N SER A 336 -20.50 -20.15 7.14
CA SER A 336 -21.73 -20.55 6.44
C SER A 336 -21.77 -22.05 6.12
N GLY A 337 -22.96 -22.53 5.70
CA GLY A 337 -23.17 -23.92 5.33
C GLY A 337 -23.30 -24.88 6.53
N LYS A 338 -23.09 -26.18 6.28
CA LYS A 338 -23.18 -27.24 7.31
C LYS A 338 -21.82 -27.82 7.69
N GLN A 339 -20.85 -27.70 6.80
CA GLN A 339 -19.48 -28.16 6.97
C GLN A 339 -18.51 -27.13 6.41
N ALA A 340 -17.41 -26.93 7.11
CA ALA A 340 -16.26 -26.14 6.67
C ALA A 340 -15.05 -27.03 6.42
N VAL A 341 -14.17 -26.62 5.52
CA VAL A 341 -12.82 -27.15 5.36
C VAL A 341 -11.83 -26.12 5.91
N ALA A 342 -10.92 -26.58 6.75
CA ALA A 342 -9.89 -25.71 7.32
C ALA A 342 -8.51 -26.02 6.73
N TRP A 343 -7.69 -24.97 6.64
CA TRP A 343 -6.36 -25.00 6.06
C TRP A 343 -5.37 -24.22 6.91
N TRP A 344 -4.15 -24.73 7.05
CA TRP A 344 -3.00 -23.93 7.40
C TRP A 344 -2.28 -23.49 6.13
N PHE A 345 -2.12 -22.17 5.98
CA PHE A 345 -1.32 -21.58 4.92
C PHE A 345 -0.04 -21.01 5.54
N ASP A 346 1.10 -21.45 5.02
CA ASP A 346 2.40 -20.93 5.41
C ASP A 346 2.73 -19.68 4.58
N PRO A 347 2.73 -18.46 5.16
CA PRO A 347 2.96 -17.23 4.41
C PRO A 347 4.39 -17.10 3.85
N ARG A 348 5.32 -17.92 4.36
CA ARG A 348 6.74 -17.95 3.94
C ARG A 348 6.96 -18.78 2.69
N THR A 349 6.06 -19.70 2.37
CA THR A 349 6.21 -20.68 1.27
C THR A 349 5.00 -20.76 0.35
N ALA A 350 3.87 -20.14 0.72
CA ALA A 350 2.55 -20.29 0.11
C ALA A 350 2.00 -21.73 0.12
N LYS A 351 2.53 -22.60 0.97
CA LYS A 351 2.01 -23.97 1.08
C LYS A 351 0.72 -23.98 1.89
N ALA A 352 -0.37 -24.44 1.27
CA ALA A 352 -1.61 -24.74 1.96
C ALA A 352 -1.66 -26.23 2.35
N THR A 353 -2.00 -26.51 3.61
CA THR A 353 -2.14 -27.89 4.13
C THR A 353 -3.54 -28.03 4.74
N SER A 354 -4.35 -28.94 4.23
CA SER A 354 -5.69 -29.20 4.77
C SER A 354 -5.58 -29.78 6.18
N ILE A 355 -6.34 -29.19 7.10
CA ILE A 355 -6.48 -29.67 8.49
C ILE A 355 -7.59 -30.73 8.56
N GLY A 356 -8.61 -30.59 7.71
CA GLY A 356 -9.78 -31.48 7.70
C GLY A 356 -11.09 -30.74 7.48
N LYS A 357 -12.19 -31.47 7.66
CA LYS A 357 -13.54 -30.92 7.60
C LYS A 357 -14.15 -30.90 9.00
N PHE A 358 -14.87 -29.84 9.30
CA PHE A 358 -15.48 -29.56 10.60
C PHE A 358 -16.95 -29.19 10.43
N PRO A 359 -17.83 -29.51 11.40
CA PRO A 359 -19.18 -28.95 11.40
C PRO A 359 -19.13 -27.42 11.63
N THR A 360 -20.06 -26.70 11.03
CA THR A 360 -20.20 -25.24 11.23
C THR A 360 -21.04 -24.93 12.47
N SER A 361 -20.71 -25.55 13.59
CA SER A 361 -21.39 -25.37 14.87
C SER A 361 -20.42 -25.59 16.03
N GLY A 362 -20.65 -24.91 17.15
CA GLY A 362 -19.78 -25.01 18.31
C GLY A 362 -18.45 -24.29 18.13
N LYS A 363 -17.48 -24.67 18.93
CA LYS A 363 -16.14 -24.07 18.99
C LYS A 363 -15.11 -25.11 18.62
N GLU A 364 -14.09 -24.70 17.87
CA GLU A 364 -12.99 -25.57 17.47
C GLU A 364 -11.66 -24.92 17.77
N GLU A 365 -10.72 -25.68 18.34
CA GLU A 365 -9.37 -25.22 18.61
C GLU A 365 -8.43 -25.65 17.47
N PHE A 366 -7.69 -24.67 16.92
CA PHE A 366 -6.70 -24.89 15.87
C PHE A 366 -5.30 -24.62 16.40
N ARG A 367 -4.37 -25.54 16.13
CA ARG A 367 -2.96 -25.43 16.51
C ARG A 367 -2.09 -25.37 15.27
N PRO A 368 -1.24 -24.31 15.10
CA PRO A 368 -0.30 -24.26 13.98
C PRO A 368 0.66 -25.45 14.00
N PRO A 369 1.11 -25.93 12.82
CA PRO A 369 1.95 -27.13 12.74
C PRO A 369 3.37 -26.93 13.26
N THR A 370 3.89 -25.69 13.24
CA THR A 370 5.26 -25.33 13.68
C THR A 370 5.31 -23.92 14.24
N GLU A 371 6.43 -23.55 14.83
CA GLU A 371 6.75 -22.18 15.21
C GLU A 371 6.73 -21.22 14.02
N GLY A 372 6.61 -19.94 14.30
CA GLY A 372 6.57 -18.85 13.32
C GLY A 372 5.17 -18.30 13.11
N ASP A 373 5.01 -17.55 12.02
CA ASP A 373 3.75 -16.95 11.62
C ASP A 373 2.93 -17.90 10.70
N TRP A 374 1.61 -17.90 10.88
CA TRP A 374 0.68 -18.78 10.17
C TRP A 374 -0.62 -18.07 9.81
N VAL A 375 -1.27 -18.56 8.75
CA VAL A 375 -2.63 -18.15 8.38
C VAL A 375 -3.56 -19.35 8.47
N LEU A 376 -4.63 -19.21 9.25
CA LEU A 376 -5.74 -20.13 9.25
C LEU A 376 -6.78 -19.66 8.22
N ILE A 377 -7.18 -20.55 7.32
CA ILE A 377 -8.29 -20.29 6.40
C ILE A 377 -9.37 -21.34 6.65
N ILE A 378 -10.63 -20.90 6.77
CA ILE A 378 -11.78 -21.76 6.93
C ILE A 378 -12.80 -21.38 5.87
N ASP A 379 -13.17 -22.35 5.03
CA ASP A 379 -14.09 -22.15 3.91
C ASP A 379 -15.31 -23.07 4.02
N ASP A 380 -16.48 -22.57 3.63
CA ASP A 380 -17.68 -23.39 3.45
C ASP A 380 -17.44 -24.45 2.34
N VAL A 381 -17.55 -25.72 2.71
CA VAL A 381 -17.35 -26.85 1.79
C VAL A 381 -18.27 -26.78 0.57
N ALA A 382 -19.49 -26.25 0.72
CA ALA A 382 -20.46 -26.17 -0.38
C ALA A 382 -20.00 -25.24 -1.53
N ARG A 383 -19.06 -24.35 -1.26
CA ARG A 383 -18.51 -23.42 -2.28
C ARG A 383 -17.43 -24.04 -3.15
N ASN A 384 -16.92 -25.21 -2.75
CA ASN A 384 -15.90 -25.96 -3.50
C ASN A 384 -14.70 -25.08 -3.96
N LEU A 385 -14.23 -24.19 -3.06
CA LEU A 385 -13.10 -23.31 -3.34
C LEU A 385 -11.81 -24.15 -3.47
N PRO A 386 -10.89 -23.75 -4.36
CA PRO A 386 -9.59 -24.42 -4.45
C PRO A 386 -8.76 -24.20 -3.18
N ALA A 387 -7.68 -24.96 -3.01
CA ALA A 387 -6.75 -24.74 -1.91
C ALA A 387 -6.30 -23.27 -1.86
N PRO A 388 -6.17 -22.65 -0.66
CA PRO A 388 -5.72 -21.26 -0.55
C PRO A 388 -4.41 -21.01 -1.28
N GLY A 389 -4.29 -19.87 -1.96
CA GLY A 389 -3.10 -19.52 -2.73
C GLY A 389 -2.98 -20.23 -4.08
N THR A 390 -3.98 -20.99 -4.50
CA THR A 390 -4.01 -21.57 -5.85
C THR A 390 -4.08 -20.43 -6.88
N ARG A 391 -3.12 -20.43 -7.79
CA ARG A 391 -3.10 -19.48 -8.91
C ARG A 391 -4.13 -19.91 -9.95
N GLU A 392 -4.98 -19.01 -10.37
CA GLU A 392 -5.66 -19.21 -11.65
C GLU A 392 -4.59 -19.16 -12.75
N LYS A 393 -4.61 -20.11 -13.65
CA LYS A 393 -3.74 -20.04 -14.83
C LYS A 393 -4.17 -18.82 -15.65
N PRO A 394 -3.22 -17.94 -16.05
CA PRO A 394 -3.52 -16.78 -16.87
C PRO A 394 -4.13 -17.17 -18.21
#